data_29839fec1da42da7853fd5513cb14d7d
#
_entry.id   29839fec1da42da7853fd5513cb14d7d
#
_cell.length_a   1.000
_cell.length_b   1.000
_cell.length_c   1.000
_cell.angle_alpha   90.00
_cell.angle_beta   90.00
_cell.angle_gamma   90.00
#
_symmetry.space_group_name_H-M   'P 1'
#
loop_
_entity.id
_entity.type
_entity.pdbx_description
1 polymer ?
#
loop_
_entity_poly.entity_id
_entity_poly.type
_entity_poly.pdbx_seq_one_letter_code
_entity_poly.pdbx_strand_id
1 'polypeptide(L)'
;KWERRTKNQGIDEVNGVCFNFLTATDPSWLPGILPKEAIGGGFTSRVIFVVEDRKLRTIANPDEFPANEHLRAKLLSDLEVMMTLTGNMRFNKEAQEIHDRWYIREDELVAASKHPISDPYLRGYLARRETHLRKLCMCLSAARDNNLTIVAEDINRATDMLEEIEPKMHEVFKGMGTTKYAAETQFVLDLVRNRGSITKAEILNKYPRTIDSVVYDAVIEDLAARKMIKVVLAPDSIKFIGGSQVG
;
A
#
# COMPACT_ATOMS: atom_id res chain seq x y z
N LYS A 1 6.31 -9.70 -25.41
CA LYS A 1 6.39 -8.62 -26.40
C LYS A 1 5.17 -7.72 -26.24
N TRP A 2 5.38 -6.41 -26.08
CA TRP A 2 4.35 -5.38 -26.16
C TRP A 2 4.66 -4.49 -27.37
N GLU A 3 3.61 -4.11 -28.12
CA GLU A 3 3.74 -3.30 -29.33
C GLU A 3 2.70 -2.19 -29.30
N ARG A 4 3.14 -0.95 -29.53
CA ARG A 4 2.28 0.21 -29.73
C ARG A 4 2.54 0.80 -31.11
N ARG A 5 1.50 0.88 -31.92
CA ARG A 5 1.55 1.55 -33.22
C ARG A 5 0.98 2.95 -33.07
N THR A 6 1.74 3.95 -33.44
CA THR A 6 1.31 5.34 -33.47
C THR A 6 1.29 5.84 -34.90
N LYS A 7 0.27 6.66 -35.23
CA LYS A 7 0.02 7.13 -36.60
C LYS A 7 1.19 7.94 -37.19
N ASN A 8 1.99 8.60 -36.35
CA ASN A 8 3.03 9.55 -36.75
C ASN A 8 4.46 9.19 -36.26
N GLN A 9 4.63 8.22 -35.41
CA GLN A 9 5.94 7.88 -34.79
C GLN A 9 6.40 6.44 -35.02
N GLY A 10 5.65 5.64 -35.81
CA GLY A 10 6.00 4.28 -36.11
C GLY A 10 5.57 3.26 -35.07
N ILE A 11 6.40 2.26 -34.85
CA ILE A 11 6.11 1.11 -33.97
C ILE A 11 7.10 1.14 -32.81
N ASP A 12 6.58 1.25 -31.58
CA ASP A 12 7.36 1.04 -30.36
C ASP A 12 7.21 -0.43 -29.93
N GLU A 13 8.32 -1.14 -29.83
CA GLU A 13 8.35 -2.51 -29.34
C GLU A 13 9.05 -2.59 -27.98
N VAL A 14 8.43 -3.30 -27.06
CA VAL A 14 9.01 -3.57 -25.76
C VAL A 14 9.07 -5.09 -25.54
N ASN A 15 10.28 -5.63 -25.41
CA ASN A 15 10.53 -7.05 -25.26
C ASN A 15 11.19 -7.36 -23.92
N GLY A 16 10.73 -8.43 -23.24
CA GLY A 16 11.39 -8.95 -22.04
C GLY A 16 11.42 -7.99 -20.84
N VAL A 17 10.42 -7.10 -20.72
CA VAL A 17 10.42 -6.10 -19.65
C VAL A 17 10.19 -6.73 -18.30
N CYS A 18 11.13 -6.47 -17.38
CA CYS A 18 10.97 -6.70 -15.95
C CYS A 18 11.13 -5.34 -15.25
N PHE A 19 10.00 -4.72 -14.90
CA PHE A 19 9.99 -3.43 -14.23
C PHE A 19 9.86 -3.63 -12.72
N ASN A 20 10.86 -3.17 -11.98
CA ASN A 20 10.84 -3.11 -10.52
C ASN A 20 10.96 -1.65 -10.08
N PHE A 21 10.23 -1.26 -9.04
CA PHE A 21 10.35 0.08 -8.49
C PHE A 21 10.24 0.04 -6.96
N LEU A 22 10.95 0.95 -6.32
CA LEU A 22 10.85 1.29 -4.92
C LEU A 22 10.59 2.80 -4.86
N THR A 23 9.51 3.19 -4.19
CA THR A 23 9.11 4.59 -4.08
C THR A 23 8.48 4.87 -2.73
N ALA A 24 8.43 6.14 -2.36
CA ALA A 24 7.73 6.60 -1.17
C ALA A 24 6.86 7.80 -1.52
N THR A 25 5.70 7.89 -0.91
CA THR A 25 4.77 9.01 -1.07
C THR A 25 3.94 9.20 0.19
N ASP A 26 3.31 10.35 0.31
CA ASP A 26 2.28 10.58 1.31
C ASP A 26 1.02 9.77 0.93
N PRO A 27 0.45 8.98 1.85
CA PRO A 27 -0.76 8.21 1.59
C PRO A 27 -1.94 9.05 1.10
N SER A 28 -2.04 10.32 1.52
CA SER A 28 -3.12 11.23 1.11
C SER A 28 -3.13 11.54 -0.40
N TRP A 29 -2.02 11.34 -1.09
CA TRP A 29 -1.90 11.56 -2.54
C TRP A 29 -2.47 10.42 -3.36
N LEU A 30 -2.36 9.20 -2.87
CA LEU A 30 -2.72 7.99 -3.63
C LEU A 30 -4.18 7.99 -4.11
N PRO A 31 -5.19 8.41 -3.31
CA PRO A 31 -6.57 8.48 -3.75
C PRO A 31 -6.81 9.38 -4.95
N GLY A 32 -6.02 10.47 -5.07
CA GLY A 32 -6.14 11.44 -6.16
C GLY A 32 -5.38 11.06 -7.44
N ILE A 33 -4.40 10.15 -7.35
CA ILE A 33 -3.50 9.82 -8.46
C ILE A 33 -3.83 8.44 -9.05
N LEU A 34 -4.20 7.47 -8.22
CA LEU A 34 -4.50 6.13 -8.71
C LEU A 34 -5.86 6.09 -9.40
N PRO A 35 -5.92 5.74 -10.68
CA PRO A 35 -7.19 5.48 -11.34
C PRO A 35 -7.95 4.36 -10.62
N LYS A 36 -9.27 4.47 -10.54
CA LYS A 36 -10.11 3.46 -9.88
C LYS A 36 -9.89 2.06 -10.47
N GLU A 37 -9.63 1.98 -11.76
CA GLU A 37 -9.35 0.75 -12.48
C GLU A 37 -8.01 0.10 -12.09
N ALA A 38 -7.09 0.89 -11.54
CA ALA A 38 -5.81 0.38 -11.03
C ALA A 38 -5.95 -0.23 -9.62
N ILE A 39 -6.99 0.17 -8.87
CA ILE A 39 -7.25 -0.27 -7.51
C ILE A 39 -7.96 -1.63 -7.54
N GLY A 40 -7.45 -2.59 -6.79
CA GLY A 40 -7.94 -3.99 -6.85
C GLY A 40 -7.62 -4.72 -8.16
N GLY A 41 -7.10 -4.00 -9.16
CA GLY A 41 -6.73 -4.50 -10.47
C GLY A 41 -5.27 -4.90 -10.60
N GLY A 42 -4.79 -4.83 -11.86
CA GLY A 42 -3.46 -5.32 -12.21
C GLY A 42 -2.28 -4.61 -11.56
N PHE A 43 -2.39 -3.31 -11.28
CA PHE A 43 -1.29 -2.52 -10.70
C PHE A 43 -1.14 -2.77 -9.19
N THR A 44 -2.17 -2.44 -8.39
CA THR A 44 -2.08 -2.55 -6.93
C THR A 44 -1.86 -3.98 -6.44
N SER A 45 -2.33 -4.97 -7.18
CA SER A 45 -2.07 -6.38 -6.88
C SER A 45 -0.60 -6.79 -6.98
N ARG A 46 0.24 -5.98 -7.64
CA ARG A 46 1.68 -6.22 -7.82
C ARG A 46 2.56 -5.38 -6.92
N VAL A 47 1.95 -4.54 -6.08
CA VAL A 47 2.65 -3.62 -5.19
C VAL A 47 2.49 -4.10 -3.75
N ILE A 48 3.57 -4.15 -3.02
CA ILE A 48 3.57 -4.32 -1.57
C ILE A 48 3.60 -2.91 -0.98
N PHE A 49 2.52 -2.53 -0.30
CA PHE A 49 2.43 -1.25 0.38
C PHE A 49 2.92 -1.36 1.81
N VAL A 50 3.87 -0.52 2.18
CA VAL A 50 4.37 -0.42 3.55
C VAL A 50 3.91 0.93 4.10
N VAL A 51 3.10 0.90 5.16
CA VAL A 51 2.56 2.11 5.80
C VAL A 51 3.20 2.29 7.16
N GLU A 52 3.80 3.44 7.40
CA GLU A 52 4.35 3.82 8.69
C GLU A 52 3.98 5.27 9.04
N ASP A 53 3.43 5.46 10.24
CA ASP A 53 2.96 6.76 10.72
C ASP A 53 4.07 7.55 11.42
N ARG A 54 5.12 6.89 11.84
CA ARG A 54 6.18 7.49 12.65
C ARG A 54 7.57 7.19 12.09
N LYS A 55 8.45 8.17 12.19
CA LYS A 55 9.88 7.95 11.93
C LYS A 55 10.42 6.96 12.97
N LEU A 56 11.10 5.93 12.50
CA LEU A 56 11.80 4.97 13.37
C LEU A 56 12.93 5.66 14.16
N ARG A 57 13.57 6.66 13.57
CA ARG A 57 14.68 7.42 14.15
C ARG A 57 14.56 8.88 13.77
N THR A 58 14.76 9.77 14.72
CA THR A 58 14.93 11.20 14.48
C THR A 58 16.42 11.53 14.44
N ILE A 59 16.90 12.03 13.31
CA ILE A 59 18.27 12.46 13.09
C ILE A 59 18.20 13.97 12.82
N ALA A 60 18.68 14.77 13.78
CA ALA A 60 18.67 16.22 13.68
C ALA A 60 19.79 16.71 12.78
N ASN A 61 20.96 16.08 12.85
CA ASN A 61 22.12 16.41 12.06
C ASN A 61 22.65 15.14 11.34
N PRO A 62 22.40 14.98 10.02
CA PRO A 62 22.88 13.84 9.25
C PRO A 62 24.42 13.74 9.20
N ASP A 63 25.15 14.86 9.34
CA ASP A 63 26.62 14.89 9.28
C ASP A 63 27.27 14.19 10.47
N GLU A 64 26.54 14.01 11.58
CA GLU A 64 26.98 13.21 12.74
C GLU A 64 27.02 11.71 12.45
N PHE A 65 26.45 11.29 11.31
CA PHE A 65 26.41 9.91 10.85
C PHE A 65 27.10 9.78 9.50
N PRO A 66 28.44 9.93 9.46
CA PRO A 66 29.18 9.85 8.21
C PRO A 66 29.00 8.48 7.56
N ALA A 67 29.01 8.46 6.24
CA ALA A 67 28.93 7.21 5.49
C ALA A 67 30.07 6.26 5.89
N ASN A 68 29.74 5.02 6.17
CA ASN A 68 30.72 3.96 6.41
C ASN A 68 31.26 3.47 5.06
N GLU A 69 32.36 4.05 4.59
CA GLU A 69 32.93 3.72 3.28
C GLU A 69 33.38 2.25 3.18
N HIS A 70 33.81 1.66 4.27
CA HIS A 70 34.15 0.22 4.30
C HIS A 70 32.91 -0.65 4.06
N LEU A 71 31.81 -0.35 4.76
CA LEU A 71 30.54 -1.04 4.56
C LEU A 71 29.99 -0.83 3.15
N ARG A 72 30.09 0.39 2.65
CA ARG A 72 29.68 0.73 1.28
C ARG A 72 30.46 -0.09 0.25
N ALA A 73 31.79 -0.16 0.37
CA ALA A 73 32.62 -0.95 -0.53
C ALA A 73 32.25 -2.44 -0.49
N LYS A 74 32.00 -2.99 0.72
CA LYS A 74 31.56 -4.37 0.89
C LYS A 74 30.21 -4.62 0.21
N LEU A 75 29.23 -3.75 0.42
CA LEU A 75 27.90 -3.88 -0.22
C LEU A 75 27.97 -3.77 -1.74
N LEU A 76 28.85 -2.94 -2.28
CA LEU A 76 29.07 -2.86 -3.73
C LEU A 76 29.65 -4.16 -4.27
N SER A 77 30.64 -4.71 -3.59
CA SER A 77 31.20 -6.04 -3.96
C SER A 77 30.17 -7.15 -3.91
N ASP A 78 29.30 -7.18 -2.89
CA ASP A 78 28.21 -8.16 -2.79
C ASP A 78 27.21 -7.98 -3.96
N LEU A 79 26.85 -6.75 -4.34
CA LEU A 79 26.00 -6.47 -5.48
C LEU A 79 26.62 -6.92 -6.81
N GLU A 80 27.92 -6.72 -7.00
CA GLU A 80 28.67 -7.21 -8.18
C GLU A 80 28.57 -8.73 -8.30
N VAL A 81 28.69 -9.45 -7.19
CA VAL A 81 28.51 -10.92 -7.18
C VAL A 81 27.06 -11.30 -7.51
N MET A 82 26.07 -10.62 -6.89
CA MET A 82 24.65 -10.87 -7.19
C MET A 82 24.32 -10.68 -8.67
N MET A 83 24.94 -9.71 -9.35
CA MET A 83 24.75 -9.48 -10.79
C MET A 83 25.24 -10.64 -11.66
N THR A 84 26.11 -11.51 -11.16
CA THR A 84 26.58 -12.70 -11.87
C THR A 84 25.65 -13.91 -11.71
N LEU A 85 24.70 -13.86 -10.76
CA LEU A 85 23.76 -14.95 -10.52
C LEU A 85 22.79 -15.08 -11.71
N THR A 86 22.91 -16.17 -12.43
CA THR A 86 22.05 -16.50 -13.59
C THR A 86 21.47 -17.89 -13.44
N GLY A 87 20.19 -18.04 -13.77
CA GLY A 87 19.51 -19.34 -13.69
C GLY A 87 18.22 -19.27 -12.89
N ASN A 88 17.68 -20.44 -12.59
CA ASN A 88 16.44 -20.57 -11.83
C ASN A 88 16.74 -20.78 -10.35
N MET A 89 16.26 -19.89 -9.49
CA MET A 89 16.22 -20.13 -8.06
C MET A 89 15.23 -21.23 -7.72
N ARG A 90 15.57 -22.11 -6.78
CA ARG A 90 14.74 -23.24 -6.38
C ARG A 90 14.72 -23.37 -4.86
N PHE A 91 13.60 -23.80 -4.33
CA PHE A 91 13.51 -24.23 -2.93
C PHE A 91 14.33 -25.51 -2.73
N ASN A 92 15.05 -25.62 -1.62
CA ASN A 92 15.52 -26.90 -1.13
C ASN A 92 14.32 -27.72 -0.61
N LYS A 93 14.53 -28.97 -0.24
CA LYS A 93 13.45 -29.86 0.18
C LYS A 93 12.68 -29.32 1.39
N GLU A 94 13.37 -28.86 2.42
CA GLU A 94 12.77 -28.31 3.62
C GLU A 94 11.95 -27.03 3.33
N ALA A 95 12.51 -26.12 2.55
CA ALA A 95 11.83 -24.90 2.12
C ALA A 95 10.58 -25.21 1.31
N GLN A 96 10.63 -26.20 0.41
CA GLN A 96 9.46 -26.63 -0.37
C GLN A 96 8.34 -27.15 0.55
N GLU A 97 8.68 -27.98 1.54
CA GLU A 97 7.69 -28.50 2.50
C GLU A 97 7.05 -27.40 3.34
N ILE A 98 7.81 -26.36 3.73
CA ILE A 98 7.28 -25.19 4.45
C ILE A 98 6.36 -24.39 3.53
N HIS A 99 6.79 -24.10 2.30
CA HIS A 99 6.01 -23.38 1.31
C HIS A 99 4.68 -24.08 1.02
N ASP A 100 4.70 -25.41 0.81
CA ASP A 100 3.49 -26.17 0.47
C ASP A 100 2.47 -26.14 1.62
N ARG A 101 2.92 -26.30 2.87
CA ARG A 101 2.04 -26.16 4.05
C ARG A 101 1.47 -24.76 4.18
N TRP A 102 2.30 -23.74 3.97
CA TRP A 102 1.87 -22.35 3.99
C TRP A 102 0.82 -22.09 2.91
N TYR A 103 1.05 -22.53 1.68
CA TYR A 103 0.15 -22.34 0.54
C TYR A 103 -1.23 -22.99 0.77
N ILE A 104 -1.25 -24.23 1.25
CA ILE A 104 -2.49 -24.96 1.56
C ILE A 104 -3.28 -24.22 2.65
N ARG A 105 -2.60 -23.79 3.73
CA ARG A 105 -3.24 -23.02 4.80
C ARG A 105 -3.85 -21.71 4.28
N GLU A 106 -3.16 -20.99 3.44
CA GLU A 106 -3.63 -19.73 2.85
C GLU A 106 -4.90 -19.98 2.00
N ASP A 107 -4.89 -21.01 1.17
CA ASP A 107 -6.03 -21.36 0.33
C ASP A 107 -7.26 -21.73 1.18
N GLU A 108 -7.08 -22.51 2.24
CA GLU A 108 -8.12 -22.84 3.21
C GLU A 108 -8.70 -21.61 3.90
N LEU A 109 -7.87 -20.65 4.32
CA LEU A 109 -8.31 -19.40 4.95
C LEU A 109 -9.14 -18.54 3.97
N VAL A 110 -8.70 -18.45 2.73
CA VAL A 110 -9.41 -17.71 1.68
C VAL A 110 -10.75 -18.38 1.36
N ALA A 111 -10.75 -19.70 1.17
CA ALA A 111 -11.96 -20.46 0.87
C ALA A 111 -13.02 -20.36 2.00
N ALA A 112 -12.55 -20.36 3.26
CA ALA A 112 -13.41 -20.19 4.42
C ALA A 112 -13.83 -18.73 4.69
N SER A 113 -13.35 -17.74 3.92
CA SER A 113 -13.54 -16.30 4.16
C SER A 113 -13.03 -15.85 5.55
N LYS A 114 -11.97 -16.49 6.05
CA LYS A 114 -11.36 -16.24 7.36
C LYS A 114 -9.98 -15.61 7.26
N HIS A 115 -9.54 -15.26 6.05
CA HIS A 115 -8.23 -14.64 5.88
C HIS A 115 -8.19 -13.26 6.56
N PRO A 116 -7.11 -12.91 7.31
CA PRO A 116 -6.99 -11.61 8.00
C PRO A 116 -7.11 -10.41 7.04
N ILE A 117 -6.61 -10.55 5.82
CA ILE A 117 -6.77 -9.54 4.77
C ILE A 117 -8.17 -9.69 4.17
N SER A 118 -9.11 -8.88 4.64
CA SER A 118 -10.51 -8.91 4.21
C SER A 118 -10.93 -7.69 3.40
N ASP A 119 -10.06 -6.67 3.28
CA ASP A 119 -10.34 -5.44 2.54
C ASP A 119 -10.57 -5.75 1.04
N PRO A 120 -11.70 -5.32 0.45
CA PRO A 120 -11.98 -5.54 -0.97
C PRO A 120 -10.92 -4.99 -1.92
N TYR A 121 -10.25 -3.90 -1.55
CA TYR A 121 -9.19 -3.30 -2.36
C TYR A 121 -7.90 -4.14 -2.38
N LEU A 122 -7.70 -4.97 -1.36
CA LEU A 122 -6.57 -5.89 -1.25
C LEU A 122 -6.83 -7.28 -1.83
N ARG A 123 -8.02 -7.54 -2.37
CA ARG A 123 -8.35 -8.85 -2.96
C ARG A 123 -7.37 -9.26 -4.07
N GLY A 124 -6.97 -8.31 -4.92
CA GLY A 124 -5.98 -8.57 -5.99
C GLY A 124 -4.58 -8.87 -5.44
N TYR A 125 -4.19 -8.21 -4.35
CA TYR A 125 -2.95 -8.49 -3.62
C TYR A 125 -3.00 -9.91 -3.01
N LEU A 126 -4.07 -10.26 -2.33
CA LEU A 126 -4.25 -11.57 -1.72
C LEU A 126 -4.11 -12.70 -2.74
N ALA A 127 -4.70 -12.55 -3.93
CA ALA A 127 -4.55 -13.51 -5.03
C ALA A 127 -3.12 -13.64 -5.55
N ARG A 128 -2.21 -12.71 -5.22
CA ARG A 128 -0.80 -12.71 -5.62
C ARG A 128 0.16 -12.83 -4.45
N ARG A 129 -0.34 -13.02 -3.24
CA ARG A 129 0.48 -13.08 -2.01
C ARG A 129 1.57 -14.12 -2.12
N GLU A 130 1.28 -15.27 -2.71
CA GLU A 130 2.26 -16.32 -2.99
C GLU A 130 3.38 -15.84 -3.94
N THR A 131 3.03 -15.11 -4.99
CA THR A 131 4.02 -14.51 -5.90
C THR A 131 4.92 -13.49 -5.18
N HIS A 132 4.36 -12.70 -4.26
CA HIS A 132 5.13 -11.77 -3.43
C HIS A 132 6.06 -12.51 -2.49
N LEU A 133 5.57 -13.57 -1.82
CA LEU A 133 6.38 -14.41 -0.96
C LEU A 133 7.60 -14.98 -1.71
N ARG A 134 7.39 -15.58 -2.88
CA ARG A 134 8.50 -16.12 -3.70
C ARG A 134 9.51 -15.04 -4.09
N LYS A 135 9.06 -13.86 -4.49
CA LYS A 135 9.96 -12.76 -4.83
C LYS A 135 10.79 -12.29 -3.63
N LEU A 136 10.17 -12.17 -2.46
CA LEU A 136 10.90 -11.85 -1.23
C LEU A 136 11.91 -12.94 -0.87
N CYS A 137 11.53 -14.21 -0.97
CA CYS A 137 12.46 -15.33 -0.78
C CYS A 137 13.67 -15.25 -1.72
N MET A 138 13.45 -14.91 -2.99
CA MET A 138 14.55 -14.73 -3.95
C MET A 138 15.48 -13.59 -3.55
N CYS A 139 14.93 -12.44 -3.13
CA CYS A 139 15.73 -11.32 -2.66
C CYS A 139 16.53 -11.67 -1.39
N LEU A 140 15.89 -12.33 -0.41
CA LEU A 140 16.51 -12.74 0.83
C LEU A 140 17.60 -13.80 0.62
N SER A 141 17.35 -14.78 -0.25
CA SER A 141 18.33 -15.79 -0.62
C SER A 141 19.56 -15.18 -1.29
N ALA A 142 19.37 -14.27 -2.25
CA ALA A 142 20.46 -13.56 -2.90
C ALA A 142 21.25 -12.65 -1.95
N ALA A 143 20.58 -12.08 -0.95
CA ALA A 143 21.24 -11.24 0.07
C ALA A 143 21.98 -12.07 1.14
N ARG A 144 21.58 -13.33 1.34
CA ARG A 144 22.20 -14.24 2.32
C ARG A 144 23.41 -14.96 1.76
N ASP A 145 23.32 -15.40 0.50
CA ASP A 145 24.31 -16.31 -0.09
C ASP A 145 24.37 -16.17 -1.62
N ASN A 146 25.52 -16.51 -2.20
CA ASN A 146 25.80 -16.40 -3.63
C ASN A 146 25.38 -17.65 -4.41
N ASN A 147 24.24 -18.26 -4.04
CA ASN A 147 23.71 -19.43 -4.75
C ASN A 147 22.23 -19.23 -5.12
N LEU A 148 21.69 -20.13 -5.93
CA LEU A 148 20.32 -20.08 -6.42
C LEU A 148 19.36 -20.96 -5.60
N THR A 149 19.68 -21.21 -4.33
CA THR A 149 18.91 -22.10 -3.44
C THR A 149 18.22 -21.33 -2.33
N ILE A 150 16.90 -21.33 -2.34
CA ILE A 150 16.06 -20.77 -1.30
C ILE A 150 15.93 -21.80 -0.19
N VAL A 151 16.24 -21.42 1.06
CA VAL A 151 16.20 -22.27 2.25
C VAL A 151 15.03 -21.91 3.16
N ALA A 152 14.77 -22.73 4.17
CA ALA A 152 13.69 -22.53 5.14
C ALA A 152 13.71 -21.15 5.82
N GLU A 153 14.91 -20.65 6.17
CA GLU A 153 15.07 -19.32 6.76
C GLU A 153 14.54 -18.20 5.86
N ASP A 154 14.80 -18.28 4.54
CA ASP A 154 14.34 -17.26 3.58
C ASP A 154 12.80 -17.21 3.55
N ILE A 155 12.12 -18.36 3.60
CA ILE A 155 10.65 -18.42 3.60
C ILE A 155 10.08 -17.86 4.90
N ASN A 156 10.59 -18.30 6.04
CA ASN A 156 10.12 -17.84 7.34
C ASN A 156 10.25 -16.33 7.43
N ARG A 157 11.42 -15.79 7.09
CA ARG A 157 11.68 -14.35 7.11
C ARG A 157 10.79 -13.59 6.14
N ALA A 158 10.57 -14.11 4.93
CA ALA A 158 9.68 -13.50 3.95
C ALA A 158 8.22 -13.48 4.43
N THR A 159 7.76 -14.55 5.08
CA THR A 159 6.43 -14.64 5.68
C THR A 159 6.27 -13.62 6.80
N ASP A 160 7.23 -13.56 7.74
CA ASP A 160 7.24 -12.60 8.84
C ASP A 160 7.16 -11.16 8.32
N MET A 161 7.94 -10.82 7.28
CA MET A 161 7.92 -9.49 6.65
C MET A 161 6.54 -9.14 6.07
N LEU A 162 5.85 -10.08 5.43
CA LEU A 162 4.50 -9.85 4.91
C LEU A 162 3.51 -9.69 6.05
N GLU A 163 3.53 -10.59 7.03
CA GLU A 163 2.61 -10.57 8.18
C GLU A 163 2.76 -9.30 9.04
N GLU A 164 3.96 -8.71 9.10
CA GLU A 164 4.22 -7.46 9.83
C GLU A 164 3.57 -6.25 9.15
N ILE A 165 3.61 -6.16 7.82
CA ILE A 165 3.14 -4.98 7.08
C ILE A 165 1.66 -5.05 6.70
N GLU A 166 1.13 -6.25 6.47
CA GLU A 166 -0.23 -6.48 5.95
C GLU A 166 -1.35 -5.86 6.79
N PRO A 167 -1.30 -5.85 8.13
CA PRO A 167 -2.33 -5.23 8.96
C PRO A 167 -2.56 -3.75 8.66
N LYS A 168 -1.52 -3.03 8.23
CA LYS A 168 -1.60 -1.60 7.91
C LYS A 168 -1.87 -1.31 6.42
N MET A 169 -1.78 -2.30 5.53
CA MET A 169 -1.91 -2.07 4.08
C MET A 169 -3.24 -1.44 3.67
N HIS A 170 -4.33 -1.75 4.37
CA HIS A 170 -5.65 -1.17 4.08
C HIS A 170 -5.67 0.35 4.25
N GLU A 171 -4.76 0.92 5.04
CA GLU A 171 -4.69 2.36 5.29
C GLU A 171 -4.36 3.17 4.06
N VAL A 172 -3.65 2.56 3.09
CA VAL A 172 -3.34 3.18 1.78
C VAL A 172 -4.62 3.56 1.02
N PHE A 173 -5.69 2.80 1.23
CA PHE A 173 -6.97 2.98 0.52
C PHE A 173 -7.98 3.77 1.33
N LYS A 174 -7.61 4.31 2.49
CA LYS A 174 -8.47 5.22 3.26
C LYS A 174 -8.81 6.44 2.41
N GLY A 175 -10.10 6.74 2.28
CA GLY A 175 -10.58 7.82 1.43
C GLY A 175 -10.78 7.47 -0.06
N MET A 176 -10.36 6.27 -0.48
CA MET A 176 -10.69 5.75 -1.80
C MET A 176 -12.10 5.14 -1.76
N GLY A 177 -13.13 5.95 -1.95
CA GLY A 177 -14.51 5.47 -2.03
C GLY A 177 -14.98 5.30 -3.48
N THR A 178 -16.15 4.68 -3.63
CA THR A 178 -16.84 4.53 -4.91
C THR A 178 -17.45 5.85 -5.42
N THR A 179 -17.52 6.88 -4.58
CA THR A 179 -18.10 8.18 -4.90
C THR A 179 -17.03 9.16 -5.38
N LYS A 180 -17.47 10.17 -6.15
CA LYS A 180 -16.61 11.23 -6.72
C LYS A 180 -15.82 11.99 -5.64
N TYR A 181 -16.40 12.13 -4.45
CA TYR A 181 -15.85 12.93 -3.33
C TYR A 181 -15.50 12.10 -2.10
N ALA A 182 -15.08 10.85 -2.29
CA ALA A 182 -14.83 9.95 -1.16
C ALA A 182 -13.66 10.40 -0.27
N ALA A 183 -12.60 10.95 -0.87
CA ALA A 183 -11.45 11.48 -0.13
C ALA A 183 -11.84 12.71 0.70
N GLU A 184 -12.60 13.62 0.11
CA GLU A 184 -13.11 14.82 0.78
C GLU A 184 -14.13 14.45 1.87
N THR A 185 -14.95 13.44 1.63
CA THR A 185 -15.91 12.90 2.63
C THR A 185 -15.16 12.37 3.85
N GLN A 186 -14.12 11.56 3.64
CA GLN A 186 -13.29 11.03 4.74
C GLN A 186 -12.57 12.17 5.48
N PHE A 187 -12.00 13.12 4.74
CA PHE A 187 -11.31 14.28 5.31
C PHE A 187 -12.25 15.11 6.23
N VAL A 188 -13.46 15.43 5.77
CA VAL A 188 -14.44 16.17 6.58
C VAL A 188 -14.85 15.37 7.82
N LEU A 189 -15.06 14.07 7.65
CA LEU A 189 -15.43 13.19 8.77
C LEU A 189 -14.36 13.17 9.85
N ASP A 190 -13.09 13.07 9.48
CA ASP A 190 -11.96 13.07 10.39
C ASP A 190 -11.78 14.44 11.09
N LEU A 191 -11.99 15.55 10.36
CA LEU A 191 -12.00 16.88 10.95
C LEU A 191 -13.08 17.03 12.02
N VAL A 192 -14.29 16.57 11.72
CA VAL A 192 -15.42 16.69 12.67
C VAL A 192 -15.23 15.78 13.88
N ARG A 193 -14.71 14.56 13.69
CA ARG A 193 -14.37 13.64 14.79
C ARG A 193 -13.34 14.25 15.74
N ASN A 194 -12.29 14.84 15.18
CA ASN A 194 -11.19 15.38 15.98
C ASN A 194 -11.56 16.68 16.71
N ARG A 195 -12.47 17.49 16.17
CA ARG A 195 -12.85 18.80 16.73
C ARG A 195 -14.20 18.84 17.43
N GLY A 196 -15.01 17.80 17.26
CA GLY A 196 -16.38 17.72 17.76
C GLY A 196 -17.38 18.55 16.95
N SER A 197 -17.00 19.75 16.50
CA SER A 197 -17.79 20.60 15.60
C SER A 197 -16.89 21.54 14.80
N ILE A 198 -17.32 21.92 13.60
CA ILE A 198 -16.62 22.85 12.73
C ILE A 198 -17.63 23.56 11.83
N THR A 199 -17.39 24.83 11.51
CA THR A 199 -18.27 25.63 10.63
C THR A 199 -17.88 25.47 9.15
N LYS A 200 -18.86 25.75 8.24
CA LYS A 200 -18.61 25.80 6.79
C LYS A 200 -17.48 26.78 6.46
N ALA A 201 -17.54 27.97 7.05
CA ALA A 201 -16.54 29.01 6.82
C ALA A 201 -15.13 28.59 7.25
N GLU A 202 -14.99 27.89 8.38
CA GLU A 202 -13.69 27.38 8.83
C GLU A 202 -13.11 26.34 7.86
N ILE A 203 -13.93 25.43 7.33
CA ILE A 203 -13.47 24.43 6.36
C ILE A 203 -13.02 25.10 5.07
N LEU A 204 -13.87 25.96 4.49
CA LEU A 204 -13.58 26.59 3.21
C LEU A 204 -12.38 27.56 3.27
N ASN A 205 -12.23 28.32 4.37
CA ASN A 205 -11.11 29.24 4.53
C ASN A 205 -9.79 28.54 4.86
N LYS A 206 -9.84 27.49 5.66
CA LYS A 206 -8.61 26.80 6.10
C LYS A 206 -8.08 25.77 5.12
N TYR A 207 -8.98 25.19 4.30
CA TYR A 207 -8.65 24.11 3.37
C TYR A 207 -9.12 24.36 1.92
N PRO A 208 -8.87 25.56 1.34
CA PRO A 208 -9.42 25.93 0.04
C PRO A 208 -8.88 25.11 -1.13
N ARG A 209 -7.75 24.42 -0.94
CA ARG A 209 -7.16 23.52 -1.93
C ARG A 209 -7.76 22.11 -1.92
N THR A 210 -8.41 21.75 -0.84
CA THR A 210 -8.95 20.39 -0.62
C THR A 210 -10.45 20.37 -0.89
N ILE A 211 -11.18 21.41 -0.47
CA ILE A 211 -12.66 21.49 -0.55
C ILE A 211 -13.07 22.87 -1.00
N ASP A 212 -13.79 22.94 -2.10
CA ASP A 212 -14.56 24.12 -2.52
C ASP A 212 -16.02 24.04 -2.01
N SER A 213 -16.80 25.08 -2.28
CA SER A 213 -18.20 25.15 -1.81
C SER A 213 -19.08 24.06 -2.42
N VAL A 214 -18.86 23.68 -3.67
CA VAL A 214 -19.66 22.66 -4.36
C VAL A 214 -19.37 21.27 -3.79
N VAL A 215 -18.08 20.97 -3.60
CA VAL A 215 -17.62 19.71 -2.98
C VAL A 215 -18.11 19.64 -1.54
N TYR A 216 -18.01 20.74 -0.77
CA TYR A 216 -18.51 20.81 0.60
C TYR A 216 -19.99 20.42 0.68
N ASP A 217 -20.83 21.04 -0.11
CA ASP A 217 -22.28 20.81 -0.07
C ASP A 217 -22.62 19.35 -0.41
N ALA A 218 -21.99 18.76 -1.42
CA ALA A 218 -22.16 17.36 -1.78
C ALA A 218 -21.69 16.37 -0.68
N VAL A 219 -20.56 16.67 -0.04
CA VAL A 219 -19.99 15.84 1.04
C VAL A 219 -20.87 15.90 2.29
N ILE A 220 -21.36 17.09 2.65
CA ILE A 220 -22.21 17.26 3.85
C ILE A 220 -23.55 16.58 3.64
N GLU A 221 -24.13 16.68 2.45
CA GLU A 221 -25.38 15.98 2.12
C GLU A 221 -25.22 14.46 2.24
N ASP A 222 -24.14 13.88 1.70
CA ASP A 222 -23.85 12.44 1.81
C ASP A 222 -23.66 12.00 3.27
N LEU A 223 -22.83 12.72 4.04
CA LEU A 223 -22.57 12.41 5.45
C LEU A 223 -23.81 12.55 6.34
N ALA A 224 -24.65 13.54 6.08
CA ALA A 224 -25.92 13.75 6.79
C ALA A 224 -26.94 12.65 6.44
N ALA A 225 -27.06 12.28 5.17
CA ALA A 225 -27.92 11.19 4.71
C ALA A 225 -27.53 9.83 5.36
N ARG A 226 -26.24 9.58 5.54
CA ARG A 226 -25.69 8.41 6.25
C ARG A 226 -25.77 8.53 7.77
N LYS A 227 -26.30 9.64 8.31
CA LYS A 227 -26.39 9.93 9.75
C LYS A 227 -25.04 9.91 10.49
N MET A 228 -23.96 10.21 9.80
CA MET A 228 -22.61 10.27 10.37
C MET A 228 -22.30 11.61 11.00
N ILE A 229 -22.99 12.66 10.54
CA ILE A 229 -22.91 14.03 11.08
C ILE A 229 -24.31 14.60 11.29
N LYS A 230 -24.42 15.64 12.14
CA LYS A 230 -25.61 16.46 12.31
C LYS A 230 -25.29 17.90 11.87
N VAL A 231 -26.05 18.40 10.92
CA VAL A 231 -25.97 19.81 10.51
C VAL A 231 -26.76 20.66 11.51
N VAL A 232 -26.12 21.69 12.05
CA VAL A 232 -26.74 22.63 12.98
C VAL A 232 -26.84 23.98 12.27
N LEU A 233 -28.06 24.44 12.03
CA LEU A 233 -28.36 25.63 11.21
C LEU A 233 -27.94 26.98 11.84
N ALA A 234 -27.63 27.00 13.13
CA ALA A 234 -27.10 28.19 13.79
C ALA A 234 -26.13 27.78 14.91
N PRO A 235 -24.87 28.14 14.84
CA PRO A 235 -24.14 28.94 13.83
C PRO A 235 -23.57 28.10 12.68
N ASP A 236 -24.31 27.70 11.70
CA ASP A 236 -23.90 26.99 10.46
C ASP A 236 -22.73 25.99 10.65
N SER A 237 -22.91 25.08 11.59
CA SER A 237 -21.86 24.11 11.98
C SER A 237 -22.33 22.67 11.83
N ILE A 238 -21.38 21.78 11.60
CA ILE A 238 -21.61 20.33 11.55
C ILE A 238 -21.04 19.69 12.81
N LYS A 239 -21.72 18.67 13.34
CA LYS A 239 -21.29 17.89 14.51
C LYS A 239 -21.28 16.41 14.19
N PHE A 240 -20.33 15.70 14.77
CA PHE A 240 -20.27 14.24 14.68
C PHE A 240 -21.41 13.62 15.53
N ILE A 241 -22.13 12.70 14.97
CA ILE A 241 -23.05 11.84 15.70
C ILE A 241 -22.28 10.57 16.04
N GLY A 242 -21.86 10.44 17.31
CA GLY A 242 -21.24 9.21 17.79
C GLY A 242 -22.19 8.04 17.49
N GLY A 243 -21.72 7.06 16.73
CA GLY A 243 -22.47 5.82 16.53
C GLY A 243 -22.67 5.14 17.87
N SER A 244 -23.93 4.98 18.26
CA SER A 244 -24.28 4.07 19.34
C SER A 244 -23.73 2.69 18.95
N GLN A 245 -22.90 2.12 19.82
CA GLN A 245 -22.54 0.71 19.69
C GLN A 245 -23.88 -0.05 19.67
N VAL A 246 -24.16 -0.65 18.52
CA VAL A 246 -25.23 -1.65 18.43
C VAL A 246 -24.70 -2.86 19.17
N GLY A 247 -25.32 -3.16 20.32
CA GLY A 247 -25.05 -4.36 21.10
C GLY A 247 -25.49 -5.64 20.38
#